data_99ffa35948f8c16c01d40588b8fab9fa
#
_entry.id   99ffa35948f8c16c01d40588b8fab9fa
#
_cell.length_a   1.000
_cell.length_b   1.000
_cell.length_c   1.000
_cell.angle_alpha   90.00
_cell.angle_beta   90.00
_cell.angle_gamma   90.00
#
_symmetry.space_group_name_H-M   'P 1'
#
loop_
_entity.id
_entity.type
_entity.pdbx_description
1 polymer ?
#
loop_
_entity_poly.entity_id
_entity_poly.type
_entity_poly.pdbx_seq_one_letter_code
_entity_poly.pdbx_strand_id
1 'polypeptide(L)'
;MTAEALPRRAVRTGDAVRAARIGGLASIAIFVAARLARVHGPEGFVVAGPPWTHPGSLRLFREGYDGQFVYRLALDPFTRRVTEHGITLDVPAYRQQRIATALMAHAVAWLPGISTALALILINALALAVAVFAGTRIAADAGRHPGWGLVLAAPACMPISLGRDLTEPVAWAAILVALVLVRRRHWLAAALSLTVAMLARETSLVLVAGLGVGAIWDAVRGRRCEWSPAWLLIPVAVEAGWQGWLHSVWGVLPARTGQSNNASGVPVVGVLRSVFETGADQPALDVVYILERLAILALIVSAAWMLWRRRSGVSAGEGASWLFATLLALSLRDWSIDVGFLRATYEAWGLSVLVLVYTRAWQARYLLAGAGATTIAIALMYIVRV
;
A
#
# COMPACT_ATOMS: atom_id res chain seq x y z
N MET A 1 6.55 18.80 46.67
CA MET A 1 5.73 19.51 45.69
C MET A 1 6.45 19.37 44.35
N THR A 2 6.00 18.64 43.40
CA THR A 2 4.86 18.74 42.51
C THR A 2 4.63 17.39 41.80
N ALA A 3 3.65 16.62 42.24
CA ALA A 3 3.30 15.28 41.64
C ALA A 3 2.03 15.33 40.77
N GLU A 4 1.52 16.52 40.37
CA GLU A 4 0.19 16.61 39.76
C GLU A 4 0.13 16.89 38.24
N ALA A 5 1.27 17.03 37.54
CA ALA A 5 1.25 17.46 36.14
C ALA A 5 1.22 16.30 35.10
N LEU A 6 1.48 15.04 35.52
CA LEU A 6 1.57 13.88 34.63
C LEU A 6 0.24 13.26 34.13
N PRO A 7 -0.88 13.23 34.89
CA PRO A 7 -2.06 12.52 34.45
C PRO A 7 -2.83 13.21 33.30
N ARG A 8 -2.90 14.53 33.26
CA ARG A 8 -3.69 15.28 32.27
C ARG A 8 -3.17 15.19 30.84
N ARG A 9 -1.86 15.04 30.63
CA ARG A 9 -1.26 14.93 29.28
C ARG A 9 -1.44 13.55 28.69
N ALA A 10 -1.35 12.50 29.50
CA ALA A 10 -1.58 11.11 29.10
C ALA A 10 -3.04 10.83 28.73
N VAL A 11 -4.00 11.35 29.53
CA VAL A 11 -5.44 11.23 29.27
C VAL A 11 -5.81 11.92 27.94
N ARG A 12 -5.34 13.16 27.71
CA ARG A 12 -5.58 13.87 26.44
C ARG A 12 -5.03 13.13 25.20
N THR A 13 -3.90 12.42 25.35
CA THR A 13 -3.32 11.64 24.25
C THR A 13 -4.17 10.41 23.93
N GLY A 14 -4.72 9.72 24.93
CA GLY A 14 -5.60 8.58 24.77
C GLY A 14 -6.89 8.93 24.01
N ASP A 15 -7.53 10.04 24.39
CA ASP A 15 -8.76 10.52 23.74
C ASP A 15 -8.51 10.92 22.28
N ALA A 16 -7.38 11.60 21.99
CA ALA A 16 -7.01 11.98 20.64
C ALA A 16 -6.74 10.75 19.75
N VAL A 17 -6.09 9.69 20.29
CA VAL A 17 -5.90 8.43 19.57
C VAL A 17 -7.24 7.77 19.26
N ARG A 18 -8.13 7.70 20.24
CA ARG A 18 -9.47 7.15 20.09
C ARG A 18 -10.28 7.91 19.04
N ALA A 19 -10.29 9.24 19.11
CA ALA A 19 -11.00 10.10 18.16
C ALA A 19 -10.45 9.93 16.72
N ALA A 20 -9.12 9.89 16.54
CA ALA A 20 -8.50 9.66 15.25
C ALA A 20 -8.90 8.29 14.66
N ARG A 21 -8.89 7.24 15.48
CA ARG A 21 -9.31 5.89 15.05
C ARG A 21 -10.78 5.86 14.64
N ILE A 22 -11.67 6.41 15.44
CA ILE A 22 -13.10 6.49 15.11
C ILE A 22 -13.30 7.26 13.80
N GLY A 23 -12.65 8.41 13.62
CA GLY A 23 -12.72 9.18 12.38
C GLY A 23 -12.21 8.41 11.16
N GLY A 24 -11.09 7.70 11.29
CA GLY A 24 -10.55 6.85 10.21
C GLY A 24 -11.49 5.70 9.85
N LEU A 25 -12.03 4.98 10.83
CA LEU A 25 -12.99 3.90 10.60
C LEU A 25 -14.29 4.43 9.98
N ALA A 26 -14.80 5.56 10.44
CA ALA A 26 -15.97 6.21 9.87
C ALA A 26 -15.73 6.60 8.40
N SER A 27 -14.55 7.13 8.06
CA SER A 27 -14.18 7.49 6.68
C SER A 27 -14.17 6.27 5.76
N ILE A 28 -13.62 5.14 6.22
CA ILE A 28 -13.63 3.87 5.47
C ILE A 28 -15.08 3.41 5.24
N ALA A 29 -15.91 3.40 6.30
CA ALA A 29 -17.31 2.97 6.21
C ALA A 29 -18.12 3.87 5.26
N ILE A 30 -17.94 5.19 5.34
CA ILE A 30 -18.60 6.16 4.45
C ILE A 30 -18.18 5.91 3.00
N PHE A 31 -16.87 5.74 2.73
CA PHE A 31 -16.39 5.47 1.39
C PHE A 31 -16.97 4.17 0.82
N VAL A 32 -16.94 3.07 1.58
CA VAL A 32 -17.50 1.77 1.15
C VAL A 32 -19.00 1.90 0.90
N ALA A 33 -19.76 2.53 1.80
CA ALA A 33 -21.21 2.71 1.64
C ALA A 33 -21.55 3.57 0.41
N ALA A 34 -20.86 4.69 0.22
CA ALA A 34 -21.04 5.55 -0.95
C ALA A 34 -20.71 4.82 -2.26
N ARG A 35 -19.62 4.04 -2.26
CA ARG A 35 -19.22 3.26 -3.42
C ARG A 35 -20.22 2.13 -3.71
N LEU A 36 -20.66 1.36 -2.69
CA LEU A 36 -21.70 0.33 -2.84
C LEU A 36 -22.99 0.88 -3.44
N ALA A 37 -23.44 2.03 -2.95
CA ALA A 37 -24.61 2.71 -3.50
C ALA A 37 -24.43 3.10 -4.97
N ARG A 38 -23.23 3.58 -5.35
CA ARG A 38 -22.92 4.03 -6.70
C ARG A 38 -22.83 2.87 -7.69
N VAL A 39 -22.18 1.77 -7.32
CA VAL A 39 -21.95 0.61 -8.22
C VAL A 39 -23.03 -0.48 -8.08
N HIS A 40 -24.05 -0.26 -7.25
CA HIS A 40 -25.22 -1.14 -7.08
C HIS A 40 -24.84 -2.56 -6.62
N GLY A 41 -23.88 -2.69 -5.72
CA GLY A 41 -23.53 -3.94 -5.08
C GLY A 41 -22.04 -4.27 -5.05
N PRO A 42 -21.65 -5.37 -4.36
CA PRO A 42 -20.26 -5.74 -4.16
C PRO A 42 -19.50 -6.02 -5.47
N GLU A 43 -20.14 -6.62 -6.47
CA GLU A 43 -19.51 -6.97 -7.75
C GLU A 43 -18.99 -5.74 -8.51
N GLY A 44 -19.56 -4.55 -8.25
CA GLY A 44 -19.09 -3.32 -8.85
C GLY A 44 -17.70 -2.86 -8.39
N PHE A 45 -17.17 -3.42 -7.30
CA PHE A 45 -15.79 -3.19 -6.86
C PHE A 45 -14.79 -4.00 -7.67
N VAL A 46 -15.18 -5.13 -8.22
CA VAL A 46 -14.31 -5.98 -9.03
C VAL A 46 -13.87 -5.27 -10.32
N VAL A 47 -14.71 -4.37 -10.85
CA VAL A 47 -14.49 -3.63 -12.11
C VAL A 47 -14.11 -4.60 -13.25
N ALA A 48 -14.96 -5.61 -13.45
CA ALA A 48 -14.78 -6.61 -14.51
C ALA A 48 -15.13 -6.04 -15.89
N GLY A 49 -14.43 -6.44 -16.94
CA GLY A 49 -14.69 -5.97 -18.29
C GLY A 49 -13.82 -6.61 -19.35
N PRO A 50 -14.12 -6.35 -20.65
CA PRO A 50 -13.35 -6.87 -21.75
C PRO A 50 -11.90 -6.33 -21.73
N PRO A 51 -10.95 -7.05 -22.37
CA PRO A 51 -11.15 -8.31 -23.08
C PRO A 51 -11.08 -9.54 -22.14
N TRP A 52 -10.88 -9.38 -20.83
CA TRP A 52 -10.51 -10.45 -19.92
C TRP A 52 -11.70 -11.11 -19.21
N THR A 53 -12.83 -10.41 -19.08
CA THR A 53 -14.06 -10.99 -18.51
C THR A 53 -15.11 -11.18 -19.59
N HIS A 54 -15.65 -12.41 -19.67
CA HIS A 54 -16.68 -12.79 -20.62
C HIS A 54 -18.09 -12.45 -20.09
N PRO A 55 -19.06 -12.15 -20.97
CA PRO A 55 -20.44 -11.89 -20.57
C PRO A 55 -21.06 -13.04 -19.77
N GLY A 56 -21.87 -12.72 -18.76
CA GLY A 56 -22.64 -13.69 -17.96
C GLY A 56 -21.99 -14.13 -16.66
N SER A 57 -20.72 -13.76 -16.39
CA SER A 57 -20.04 -14.12 -15.13
C SER A 57 -20.15 -13.04 -14.05
N LEU A 58 -20.09 -11.77 -14.42
CA LEU A 58 -20.15 -10.60 -13.56
C LEU A 58 -20.80 -9.43 -14.29
N ARG A 59 -21.15 -8.37 -13.54
CA ARG A 59 -21.49 -7.07 -14.15
C ARG A 59 -20.27 -6.52 -14.88
N LEU A 60 -20.42 -6.26 -16.19
CA LEU A 60 -19.34 -5.73 -17.01
C LEU A 60 -19.34 -4.21 -17.01
N PHE A 61 -18.15 -3.62 -16.88
CA PHE A 61 -17.84 -2.24 -17.19
C PHE A 61 -17.31 -2.11 -18.62
N ARG A 62 -17.24 -0.89 -19.12
CA ARG A 62 -16.69 -0.62 -20.47
C ARG A 62 -15.26 -1.13 -20.62
N GLU A 63 -14.47 -1.00 -19.53
CA GLU A 63 -13.10 -1.48 -19.43
C GLU A 63 -12.92 -2.20 -18.10
N GLY A 64 -12.23 -3.35 -18.12
CA GLY A 64 -11.89 -4.10 -16.93
C GLY A 64 -10.66 -3.51 -16.22
N TYR A 65 -10.50 -3.83 -14.94
CA TYR A 65 -9.33 -3.45 -14.16
C TYR A 65 -8.73 -4.65 -13.41
N ASP A 66 -7.58 -4.47 -12.75
CA ASP A 66 -6.86 -5.56 -12.07
C ASP A 66 -7.68 -6.31 -11.01
N GLY A 67 -8.71 -5.69 -10.43
CA GLY A 67 -9.60 -6.32 -9.45
C GLY A 67 -10.28 -7.58 -9.96
N GLN A 68 -10.57 -7.68 -11.27
CA GLN A 68 -11.12 -8.89 -11.89
C GLN A 68 -10.19 -10.10 -11.73
N PHE A 69 -8.87 -9.89 -11.78
CA PHE A 69 -7.89 -10.95 -11.59
C PHE A 69 -7.76 -11.35 -10.11
N VAL A 70 -7.82 -10.38 -9.19
CA VAL A 70 -7.84 -10.66 -7.74
C VAL A 70 -9.09 -11.45 -7.37
N TYR A 71 -10.27 -11.07 -7.91
CA TYR A 71 -11.52 -11.79 -7.73
C TYR A 71 -11.43 -13.22 -8.30
N ARG A 72 -10.90 -13.39 -9.52
CA ARG A 72 -10.69 -14.71 -10.13
C ARG A 72 -9.83 -15.62 -9.25
N LEU A 73 -8.74 -15.07 -8.70
CA LEU A 73 -7.85 -15.80 -7.80
C LEU A 73 -8.48 -16.05 -6.42
N ALA A 74 -9.40 -15.20 -5.96
CA ALA A 74 -10.15 -15.45 -4.73
C ALA A 74 -11.17 -16.59 -4.88
N LEU A 75 -11.66 -16.87 -6.08
CA LEU A 75 -12.49 -18.05 -6.36
C LEU A 75 -11.68 -19.35 -6.32
N ASP A 76 -10.48 -19.37 -6.92
CA ASP A 76 -9.53 -20.48 -6.87
C ASP A 76 -8.09 -19.97 -6.77
N PRO A 77 -7.54 -19.83 -5.53
CA PRO A 77 -6.21 -19.28 -5.30
C PRO A 77 -5.07 -20.09 -5.92
N PHE A 78 -5.23 -21.39 -6.05
CA PHE A 78 -4.21 -22.33 -6.54
C PHE A 78 -4.49 -22.82 -7.97
N THR A 79 -5.27 -22.06 -8.72
CA THR A 79 -5.62 -22.40 -10.11
C THR A 79 -4.39 -22.64 -10.97
N ARG A 80 -4.55 -23.58 -11.92
CA ARG A 80 -3.57 -23.88 -12.99
C ARG A 80 -4.19 -23.61 -14.37
N ARG A 81 -5.33 -22.94 -14.42
CA ARG A 81 -6.06 -22.63 -15.64
C ARG A 81 -6.02 -21.15 -15.93
N VAL A 82 -5.69 -20.82 -17.17
CA VAL A 82 -5.65 -19.43 -17.66
C VAL A 82 -7.05 -18.81 -17.64
N THR A 83 -8.06 -19.56 -18.11
CA THR A 83 -9.45 -19.11 -18.17
C THR A 83 -10.33 -20.00 -17.31
N GLU A 84 -11.08 -19.43 -16.38
CA GLU A 84 -12.05 -20.11 -15.54
C GLU A 84 -12.98 -19.09 -14.87
N HIS A 85 -14.19 -19.51 -14.45
CA HIS A 85 -15.21 -18.62 -13.91
C HIS A 85 -15.51 -17.39 -14.79
N GLY A 86 -15.38 -17.54 -16.11
CA GLY A 86 -15.61 -16.47 -17.07
C GLY A 86 -14.54 -15.38 -17.12
N ILE A 87 -13.38 -15.57 -16.46
CA ILE A 87 -12.29 -14.59 -16.43
C ILE A 87 -11.00 -15.25 -16.92
N THR A 88 -10.34 -14.61 -17.88
CA THR A 88 -9.02 -15.00 -18.40
C THR A 88 -7.93 -14.19 -17.73
N LEU A 89 -6.94 -14.85 -17.13
CA LEU A 89 -5.75 -14.18 -16.59
C LEU A 89 -4.85 -13.74 -17.76
N ASP A 90 -4.58 -12.45 -17.88
CA ASP A 90 -3.73 -11.89 -18.95
C ASP A 90 -2.29 -12.39 -18.87
N VAL A 91 -1.71 -12.37 -17.66
CA VAL A 91 -0.36 -12.85 -17.36
C VAL A 91 -0.42 -13.69 -16.07
N PRO A 92 -0.77 -14.99 -16.16
CA PRO A 92 -1.14 -15.81 -15.02
C PRO A 92 -0.12 -15.80 -13.88
N ALA A 93 1.16 -16.06 -14.15
CA ALA A 93 2.22 -16.07 -13.14
C ALA A 93 2.34 -14.72 -12.43
N TYR A 94 2.28 -13.60 -13.18
CA TYR A 94 2.35 -12.24 -12.63
C TYR A 94 1.13 -11.89 -11.79
N ARG A 95 -0.07 -12.32 -12.20
CA ARG A 95 -1.29 -12.05 -11.42
C ARG A 95 -1.32 -12.85 -10.13
N GLN A 96 -0.95 -14.12 -10.21
CA GLN A 96 -1.01 -15.04 -9.08
C GLN A 96 0.11 -14.82 -8.05
N GLN A 97 1.19 -14.11 -8.37
CA GLN A 97 2.22 -13.79 -7.38
C GLN A 97 1.67 -12.98 -6.18
N ARG A 98 0.61 -12.17 -6.39
CA ARG A 98 -0.03 -11.32 -5.37
C ARG A 98 -1.17 -12.05 -4.67
N ILE A 99 -0.89 -13.22 -4.11
CA ILE A 99 -1.90 -14.17 -3.67
C ILE A 99 -2.57 -13.83 -2.32
N ALA A 100 -1.90 -13.06 -1.43
CA ALA A 100 -2.34 -12.93 -0.04
C ALA A 100 -3.77 -12.38 0.08
N THR A 101 -4.11 -11.31 -0.65
CA THR A 101 -5.45 -10.71 -0.61
C THR A 101 -6.51 -11.69 -1.12
N ALA A 102 -6.24 -12.37 -2.22
CA ALA A 102 -7.14 -13.35 -2.81
C ALA A 102 -7.35 -14.55 -1.88
N LEU A 103 -6.27 -15.06 -1.25
CA LEU A 103 -6.32 -16.17 -0.30
C LEU A 103 -7.13 -15.83 0.96
N MET A 104 -6.94 -14.62 1.51
CA MET A 104 -7.75 -14.14 2.65
C MET A 104 -9.22 -14.00 2.28
N ALA A 105 -9.53 -13.45 1.11
CA ALA A 105 -10.90 -13.31 0.64
C ALA A 105 -11.55 -14.68 0.37
N HIS A 106 -10.79 -15.64 -0.19
CA HIS A 106 -11.23 -17.02 -0.35
C HIS A 106 -11.66 -17.64 0.97
N ALA A 107 -10.83 -17.50 2.02
CA ALA A 107 -11.15 -18.03 3.34
C ALA A 107 -12.39 -17.37 3.97
N VAL A 108 -12.57 -16.05 3.78
CA VAL A 108 -13.75 -15.32 4.28
C VAL A 108 -15.02 -15.68 3.50
N ALA A 109 -14.90 -15.94 2.22
CA ALA A 109 -16.03 -16.35 1.36
C ALA A 109 -16.61 -17.74 1.71
N TRP A 110 -15.93 -18.54 2.54
CA TRP A 110 -16.50 -19.78 3.08
C TRP A 110 -17.55 -19.53 4.18
N LEU A 111 -17.63 -18.33 4.72
CA LEU A 111 -18.65 -17.99 5.70
C LEU A 111 -20.03 -17.88 5.01
N PRO A 112 -21.10 -18.43 5.62
CA PRO A 112 -22.43 -18.38 5.03
C PRO A 112 -22.90 -16.95 4.74
N GLY A 113 -23.42 -16.72 3.54
CA GLY A 113 -23.96 -15.43 3.12
C GLY A 113 -22.91 -14.41 2.64
N ILE A 114 -21.62 -14.75 2.62
CA ILE A 114 -20.56 -13.87 2.12
C ILE A 114 -20.14 -14.29 0.71
N SER A 115 -20.43 -13.45 -0.28
CA SER A 115 -19.91 -13.65 -1.63
C SER A 115 -18.41 -13.29 -1.71
N THR A 116 -17.70 -13.84 -2.69
CA THR A 116 -16.27 -13.53 -2.91
C THR A 116 -16.02 -12.04 -3.13
N ALA A 117 -16.91 -11.34 -3.85
CA ALA A 117 -16.80 -9.90 -4.02
C ALA A 117 -16.97 -9.15 -2.69
N LEU A 118 -17.92 -9.54 -1.85
CA LEU A 118 -18.08 -8.96 -0.51
C LEU A 118 -16.87 -9.28 0.38
N ALA A 119 -16.33 -10.49 0.31
CA ALA A 119 -15.13 -10.88 1.06
C ALA A 119 -13.93 -10.01 0.72
N LEU A 120 -13.70 -9.66 -0.55
CA LEU A 120 -12.64 -8.75 -0.99
C LEU A 120 -12.80 -7.35 -0.37
N ILE A 121 -14.01 -6.79 -0.43
CA ILE A 121 -14.31 -5.50 0.21
C ILE A 121 -14.03 -5.55 1.72
N LEU A 122 -14.48 -6.62 2.41
CA LEU A 122 -14.28 -6.78 3.85
C LEU A 122 -12.80 -6.89 4.21
N ILE A 123 -12.02 -7.68 3.46
CA ILE A 123 -10.56 -7.81 3.68
C ILE A 123 -9.85 -6.47 3.45
N ASN A 124 -10.16 -5.75 2.39
CA ASN A 124 -9.54 -4.46 2.11
C ASN A 124 -9.95 -3.38 3.13
N ALA A 125 -11.22 -3.33 3.54
CA ALA A 125 -11.68 -2.42 4.59
C ALA A 125 -11.04 -2.75 5.95
N LEU A 126 -10.93 -4.04 6.31
CA LEU A 126 -10.25 -4.48 7.53
C LEU A 126 -8.75 -4.12 7.48
N ALA A 127 -8.10 -4.32 6.35
CA ALA A 127 -6.70 -3.94 6.16
C ALA A 127 -6.49 -2.44 6.39
N LEU A 128 -7.35 -1.58 5.83
CA LEU A 128 -7.27 -0.13 6.09
C LEU A 128 -7.59 0.21 7.55
N ALA A 129 -8.51 -0.49 8.21
CA ALA A 129 -8.74 -0.32 9.64
C ALA A 129 -7.47 -0.65 10.44
N VAL A 130 -6.80 -1.76 10.14
CA VAL A 130 -5.51 -2.13 10.75
C VAL A 130 -4.45 -1.06 10.48
N ALA A 131 -4.38 -0.52 9.24
CA ALA A 131 -3.49 0.59 8.90
C ALA A 131 -3.78 1.85 9.73
N VAL A 132 -5.05 2.20 9.96
CA VAL A 132 -5.46 3.30 10.85
C VAL A 132 -4.96 3.07 12.28
N PHE A 133 -5.11 1.86 12.82
CA PHE A 133 -4.63 1.53 14.17
C PHE A 133 -3.10 1.62 14.26
N ALA A 134 -2.37 1.07 13.29
CA ALA A 134 -0.92 1.11 13.24
C ALA A 134 -0.41 2.55 13.01
N GLY A 135 -0.97 3.29 12.05
CA GLY A 135 -0.59 4.66 11.72
C GLY A 135 -0.81 5.63 12.89
N THR A 136 -1.98 5.59 13.53
CA THR A 136 -2.26 6.41 14.72
C THR A 136 -1.33 6.09 15.89
N ARG A 137 -0.94 4.80 16.04
CA ARG A 137 0.05 4.38 17.02
C ARG A 137 1.44 4.93 16.70
N ILE A 138 1.88 4.81 15.44
CA ILE A 138 3.17 5.34 14.98
C ILE A 138 3.24 6.86 15.23
N ALA A 139 2.20 7.61 14.89
CA ALA A 139 2.16 9.05 15.11
C ALA A 139 2.23 9.41 16.60
N ALA A 140 1.49 8.68 17.45
CA ALA A 140 1.52 8.87 18.90
C ALA A 140 2.91 8.55 19.49
N ASP A 141 3.54 7.45 19.09
CA ASP A 141 4.89 7.05 19.51
C ASP A 141 5.96 8.06 19.04
N ALA A 142 5.73 8.74 17.91
CA ALA A 142 6.56 9.87 17.43
C ALA A 142 6.31 11.18 18.20
N GLY A 143 5.40 11.21 19.18
CA GLY A 143 5.00 12.41 19.91
C GLY A 143 4.21 13.42 19.07
N ARG A 144 3.56 12.95 17.99
CA ARG A 144 2.73 13.76 17.08
C ARG A 144 1.25 13.57 17.40
N HIS A 145 0.42 14.51 16.92
CA HIS A 145 -1.03 14.34 17.00
C HIS A 145 -1.45 13.08 16.23
N PRO A 146 -2.23 12.15 16.84
CA PRO A 146 -2.58 10.87 16.21
C PRO A 146 -3.29 10.99 14.85
N GLY A 147 -3.95 12.13 14.59
CA GLY A 147 -4.55 12.43 13.29
C GLY A 147 -3.57 12.36 12.11
N TRP A 148 -2.28 12.64 12.30
CA TRP A 148 -1.27 12.46 11.26
C TRP A 148 -1.04 10.99 10.91
N GLY A 149 -1.40 10.09 11.81
CA GLY A 149 -1.41 8.65 11.54
C GLY A 149 -2.45 8.23 10.49
N LEU A 150 -3.51 9.02 10.29
CA LEU A 150 -4.49 8.76 9.22
C LEU A 150 -3.88 9.02 7.82
N VAL A 151 -3.05 10.05 7.71
CA VAL A 151 -2.32 10.35 6.47
C VAL A 151 -1.32 9.23 6.15
N LEU A 152 -0.66 8.70 7.19
CA LEU A 152 0.22 7.54 7.04
C LEU A 152 -0.56 6.26 6.70
N ALA A 153 -1.74 6.06 7.28
CA ALA A 153 -2.57 4.89 7.05
C ALA A 153 -3.12 4.80 5.62
N ALA A 154 -3.33 5.94 4.96
CA ALA A 154 -3.96 6.02 3.65
C ALA A 154 -3.12 6.80 2.63
N PRO A 155 -2.04 6.21 2.07
CA PRO A 155 -1.44 6.71 0.84
C PRO A 155 -2.48 7.01 -0.24
N ALA A 156 -2.16 7.93 -1.14
CA ALA A 156 -3.12 8.47 -2.12
C ALA A 156 -3.82 7.41 -2.98
N CYS A 157 -3.19 6.24 -3.23
CA CYS A 157 -3.81 5.15 -3.99
C CYS A 157 -4.87 4.35 -3.20
N MET A 158 -4.97 4.48 -1.88
CA MET A 158 -5.82 3.59 -1.06
C MET A 158 -7.32 3.68 -1.40
N PRO A 159 -7.91 4.86 -1.67
CA PRO A 159 -9.31 4.93 -2.11
C PRO A 159 -9.54 4.17 -3.42
N ILE A 160 -8.59 4.25 -4.37
CA ILE A 160 -8.65 3.53 -5.64
C ILE A 160 -8.57 2.03 -5.40
N SER A 161 -7.60 1.61 -4.59
CA SER A 161 -7.36 0.19 -4.31
C SER A 161 -8.51 -0.45 -3.55
N LEU A 162 -9.10 0.25 -2.57
CA LEU A 162 -10.31 -0.21 -1.88
C LEU A 162 -11.50 -0.29 -2.86
N GLY A 163 -11.72 0.74 -3.69
CA GLY A 163 -12.86 0.79 -4.59
C GLY A 163 -12.74 -0.09 -5.86
N ARG A 164 -11.62 -0.79 -6.05
CA ARG A 164 -11.35 -1.70 -7.17
C ARG A 164 -10.85 -3.09 -6.73
N ASP A 165 -11.01 -3.44 -5.46
CA ASP A 165 -10.62 -4.73 -4.87
C ASP A 165 -9.15 -5.12 -5.16
N LEU A 166 -8.23 -4.18 -4.98
CA LEU A 166 -6.81 -4.38 -5.23
C LEU A 166 -6.05 -4.83 -3.97
N THR A 167 -4.76 -5.10 -4.11
CA THR A 167 -3.95 -5.74 -3.07
C THR A 167 -3.19 -4.76 -2.16
N GLU A 168 -3.08 -3.50 -2.54
CA GLU A 168 -2.30 -2.48 -1.83
C GLU A 168 -2.77 -2.24 -0.38
N PRO A 169 -4.08 -2.26 -0.04
CA PRO A 169 -4.51 -2.09 1.34
C PRO A 169 -3.94 -3.15 2.28
N VAL A 170 -3.94 -4.43 1.87
CA VAL A 170 -3.39 -5.54 2.65
C VAL A 170 -1.87 -5.40 2.80
N ALA A 171 -1.17 -5.11 1.71
CA ALA A 171 0.28 -4.92 1.72
C ALA A 171 0.67 -3.76 2.66
N TRP A 172 0.03 -2.61 2.54
CA TRP A 172 0.35 -1.43 3.34
C TRP A 172 0.03 -1.61 4.83
N ALA A 173 -1.10 -2.20 5.15
CA ALA A 173 -1.45 -2.54 6.54
C ALA A 173 -0.38 -3.44 7.18
N ALA A 174 0.03 -4.49 6.47
CA ALA A 174 1.07 -5.40 6.93
C ALA A 174 2.42 -4.70 7.08
N ILE A 175 2.79 -3.78 6.19
CA ILE A 175 3.99 -2.95 6.33
C ILE A 175 3.92 -2.11 7.62
N LEU A 176 2.82 -1.39 7.87
CA LEU A 176 2.70 -0.54 9.05
C LEU A 176 2.73 -1.35 10.35
N VAL A 177 2.09 -2.53 10.37
CA VAL A 177 2.16 -3.46 11.51
C VAL A 177 3.60 -3.92 11.72
N ALA A 178 4.31 -4.31 10.66
CA ALA A 178 5.71 -4.73 10.75
C ALA A 178 6.60 -3.62 11.32
N LEU A 179 6.43 -2.35 10.88
CA LEU A 179 7.18 -1.22 11.43
C LEU A 179 6.93 -1.00 12.92
N VAL A 180 5.67 -1.14 13.38
CA VAL A 180 5.35 -1.10 14.82
C VAL A 180 6.03 -2.23 15.58
N LEU A 181 6.03 -3.44 15.03
CA LEU A 181 6.61 -4.63 15.66
C LEU A 181 8.13 -4.58 15.70
N VAL A 182 8.80 -4.12 14.63
CA VAL A 182 10.26 -3.91 14.59
C VAL A 182 10.68 -2.92 15.67
N ARG A 183 9.97 -1.80 15.81
CA ARG A 183 10.26 -0.81 16.86
C ARG A 183 10.11 -1.37 18.26
N ARG A 184 9.26 -2.38 18.44
CA ARG A 184 9.08 -3.13 19.68
C ARG A 184 9.96 -4.37 19.81
N ARG A 185 10.86 -4.60 18.84
CA ARG A 185 11.76 -5.77 18.78
C ARG A 185 11.05 -7.13 18.67
N HIS A 186 9.81 -7.15 18.21
CA HIS A 186 9.07 -8.38 17.92
C HIS A 186 9.36 -8.87 16.50
N TRP A 187 10.61 -9.26 16.24
CA TRP A 187 11.11 -9.52 14.88
C TRP A 187 10.40 -10.68 14.17
N LEU A 188 10.08 -11.77 14.87
CA LEU A 188 9.33 -12.88 14.26
C LEU A 188 7.95 -12.42 13.79
N ALA A 189 7.20 -11.70 14.63
CA ALA A 189 5.89 -11.18 14.26
C ALA A 189 6.00 -10.15 13.12
N ALA A 190 7.06 -9.34 13.11
CA ALA A 190 7.34 -8.40 12.02
C ALA A 190 7.63 -9.16 10.71
N ALA A 191 8.43 -10.23 10.76
CA ALA A 191 8.73 -11.06 9.60
C ALA A 191 7.48 -11.73 9.03
N LEU A 192 6.59 -12.26 9.88
CA LEU A 192 5.30 -12.83 9.44
C LEU A 192 4.40 -11.76 8.80
N SER A 193 4.37 -10.56 9.36
CA SER A 193 3.64 -9.44 8.76
C SER A 193 4.22 -9.04 7.40
N LEU A 194 5.56 -8.97 7.27
CA LEU A 194 6.23 -8.70 6.00
C LEU A 194 6.02 -9.81 4.97
N THR A 195 5.88 -11.06 5.40
CA THR A 195 5.49 -12.17 4.51
C THR A 195 4.13 -11.92 3.88
N VAL A 196 3.15 -11.49 4.68
CA VAL A 196 1.84 -11.10 4.14
C VAL A 196 1.98 -9.91 3.18
N ALA A 197 2.79 -8.91 3.51
CA ALA A 197 3.01 -7.76 2.66
C ALA A 197 3.60 -8.17 1.30
N MET A 198 4.63 -9.03 1.28
CA MET A 198 5.27 -9.50 0.05
C MET A 198 4.34 -10.34 -0.81
N LEU A 199 3.61 -11.29 -0.20
CA LEU A 199 2.61 -12.09 -0.92
C LEU A 199 1.38 -11.28 -1.37
N ALA A 200 1.11 -10.12 -0.78
CA ALA A 200 0.12 -9.17 -1.31
C ALA A 200 0.72 -8.29 -2.40
N ARG A 201 2.01 -7.92 -2.27
CA ARG A 201 2.70 -7.10 -3.26
C ARG A 201 4.21 -7.28 -3.17
N GLU A 202 4.79 -7.79 -4.23
CA GLU A 202 6.22 -8.13 -4.35
C GLU A 202 7.16 -6.95 -4.10
N THR A 203 6.70 -5.72 -4.40
CA THR A 203 7.45 -4.49 -4.15
C THR A 203 7.74 -4.23 -2.68
N SER A 204 6.99 -4.85 -1.76
CA SER A 204 7.24 -4.79 -0.31
C SER A 204 8.60 -5.37 0.09
N LEU A 205 9.29 -6.09 -0.82
CA LEU A 205 10.68 -6.52 -0.64
C LEU A 205 11.61 -5.35 -0.29
N VAL A 206 11.32 -4.13 -0.75
CA VAL A 206 12.13 -2.93 -0.43
C VAL A 206 12.19 -2.67 1.08
N LEU A 207 11.14 -3.02 1.83
CA LEU A 207 11.11 -2.90 3.30
C LEU A 207 12.01 -3.95 3.94
N VAL A 208 11.91 -5.20 3.50
CA VAL A 208 12.72 -6.30 4.01
C VAL A 208 14.21 -6.01 3.77
N ALA A 209 14.57 -5.61 2.55
CA ALA A 209 15.93 -5.24 2.19
C ALA A 209 16.44 -4.04 3.02
N GLY A 210 15.63 -2.99 3.15
CA GLY A 210 16.01 -1.80 3.92
C GLY A 210 16.20 -2.09 5.41
N LEU A 211 15.30 -2.85 6.02
CA LEU A 211 15.42 -3.26 7.43
C LEU A 211 16.65 -4.17 7.63
N GLY A 212 16.93 -5.07 6.68
CA GLY A 212 18.14 -5.91 6.69
C GLY A 212 19.42 -5.09 6.61
N VAL A 213 19.50 -4.12 5.69
CA VAL A 213 20.64 -3.18 5.58
C VAL A 213 20.82 -2.38 6.87
N GLY A 214 19.72 -1.92 7.47
CA GLY A 214 19.78 -1.22 8.77
C GLY A 214 20.32 -2.08 9.89
N ALA A 215 19.95 -3.37 9.96
CA ALA A 215 20.45 -4.32 10.94
C ALA A 215 21.96 -4.56 10.76
N ILE A 216 22.41 -4.76 9.53
CA ILE A 216 23.84 -4.89 9.19
C ILE A 216 24.60 -3.63 9.58
N TRP A 217 24.06 -2.46 9.26
CA TRP A 217 24.66 -1.17 9.61
C TRP A 217 24.85 -0.98 11.11
N ASP A 218 23.84 -1.35 11.90
CA ASP A 218 23.93 -1.28 13.36
C ASP A 218 24.94 -2.28 13.92
N ALA A 219 25.04 -3.48 13.36
CA ALA A 219 26.05 -4.49 13.73
C ALA A 219 27.48 -4.00 13.43
N VAL A 220 27.73 -3.45 12.22
CA VAL A 220 29.05 -2.93 11.82
C VAL A 220 29.49 -1.76 12.71
N ARG A 221 28.53 -0.96 13.21
CA ARG A 221 28.83 0.15 14.14
C ARG A 221 29.01 -0.24 15.60
N GLY A 222 29.07 -1.54 15.88
CA GLY A 222 29.22 -2.06 17.23
C GLY A 222 28.00 -1.82 18.14
N ARG A 223 26.88 -1.43 17.56
CA ARG A 223 25.59 -1.42 18.24
C ARG A 223 25.10 -2.85 18.27
N ARG A 224 25.07 -3.46 19.46
CA ARG A 224 24.67 -4.85 19.77
C ARG A 224 24.26 -5.68 18.58
N CYS A 225 25.09 -6.65 18.18
CA CYS A 225 24.75 -7.67 17.19
C CYS A 225 23.64 -8.57 17.77
N GLU A 226 22.40 -8.28 17.43
CA GLU A 226 21.26 -9.14 17.77
C GLU A 226 20.98 -10.07 16.59
N TRP A 227 20.84 -11.36 16.84
CA TRP A 227 20.46 -12.34 15.80
C TRP A 227 18.98 -12.23 15.40
N SER A 228 18.18 -11.51 16.18
CA SER A 228 16.75 -11.35 15.94
C SER A 228 16.36 -10.78 14.56
N PRO A 229 17.14 -9.92 13.88
CA PRO A 229 16.85 -9.52 12.50
C PRO A 229 16.97 -10.67 11.47
N ALA A 230 17.59 -11.79 11.80
CA ALA A 230 17.64 -12.97 10.92
C ALA A 230 16.23 -13.50 10.56
N TRP A 231 15.23 -13.24 11.40
CA TRP A 231 13.83 -13.54 11.07
C TRP A 231 13.36 -12.90 9.75
N LEU A 232 14.00 -11.83 9.29
CA LEU A 232 13.73 -11.22 7.98
C LEU A 232 14.03 -12.14 6.78
N LEU A 233 14.73 -13.26 7.00
CA LEU A 233 14.89 -14.31 5.99
C LEU A 233 13.58 -15.07 5.71
N ILE A 234 12.65 -15.12 6.67
CA ILE A 234 11.33 -15.80 6.48
C ILE A 234 10.56 -15.24 5.29
N PRO A 235 10.25 -13.93 5.21
CA PRO A 235 9.52 -13.38 4.06
C PRO A 235 10.24 -13.66 2.74
N VAL A 236 11.57 -13.60 2.72
CA VAL A 236 12.37 -13.89 1.50
C VAL A 236 12.24 -15.36 1.11
N ALA A 237 12.35 -16.27 2.07
CA ALA A 237 12.25 -17.72 1.82
C ALA A 237 10.84 -18.13 1.35
N VAL A 238 9.80 -17.58 1.98
CA VAL A 238 8.40 -17.84 1.58
C VAL A 238 8.12 -17.30 0.18
N GLU A 239 8.56 -16.07 -0.12
CA GLU A 239 8.41 -15.49 -1.44
C GLU A 239 9.17 -16.29 -2.51
N ALA A 240 10.43 -16.69 -2.23
CA ALA A 240 11.21 -17.52 -3.14
C ALA A 240 10.53 -18.87 -3.40
N GLY A 241 10.00 -19.52 -2.35
CA GLY A 241 9.23 -20.76 -2.48
C GLY A 241 7.96 -20.57 -3.32
N TRP A 242 7.23 -19.46 -3.12
CA TRP A 242 6.06 -19.12 -3.89
C TRP A 242 6.40 -18.87 -5.37
N GLN A 243 7.44 -18.11 -5.67
CA GLN A 243 7.95 -17.87 -7.02
C GLN A 243 8.38 -19.19 -7.70
N GLY A 244 9.02 -20.09 -6.96
CA GLY A 244 9.38 -21.42 -7.43
C GLY A 244 8.16 -22.28 -7.78
N TRP A 245 7.12 -22.25 -6.94
CA TRP A 245 5.86 -22.93 -7.22
C TRP A 245 5.18 -22.36 -8.47
N LEU A 246 5.09 -21.04 -8.60
CA LEU A 246 4.53 -20.37 -9.78
C LEU A 246 5.29 -20.75 -11.06
N HIS A 247 6.62 -20.82 -10.97
CA HIS A 247 7.44 -21.29 -12.09
C HIS A 247 7.11 -22.75 -12.48
N SER A 248 6.90 -23.62 -11.51
CA SER A 248 6.53 -25.02 -11.78
C SER A 248 5.15 -25.17 -12.42
N VAL A 249 4.22 -24.26 -12.13
CA VAL A 249 2.85 -24.26 -12.66
C VAL A 249 2.77 -23.61 -14.05
N TRP A 250 3.44 -22.47 -14.24
CA TRP A 250 3.29 -21.63 -15.43
C TRP A 250 4.49 -21.68 -16.39
N GLY A 251 5.57 -22.38 -16.02
CA GLY A 251 6.79 -22.50 -16.83
C GLY A 251 7.63 -21.21 -16.90
N VAL A 252 7.21 -20.13 -16.21
CA VAL A 252 7.86 -18.82 -16.24
C VAL A 252 7.88 -18.19 -14.87
N LEU A 253 9.00 -17.54 -14.51
CA LEU A 253 9.07 -16.75 -13.29
C LEU A 253 8.27 -15.46 -13.44
N PRO A 254 7.42 -15.07 -12.46
CA PRO A 254 6.67 -13.81 -12.49
C PRO A 254 7.51 -12.59 -12.83
N ALA A 255 8.71 -12.46 -12.29
CA ALA A 255 9.62 -11.36 -12.54
C ALA A 255 10.10 -11.26 -14.01
N ARG A 256 9.97 -12.34 -14.80
CA ARG A 256 10.33 -12.38 -16.23
C ARG A 256 9.15 -12.17 -17.16
N THR A 257 7.94 -12.17 -16.65
CA THR A 257 6.73 -12.00 -17.47
C THR A 257 6.49 -10.56 -17.91
N GLY A 258 7.37 -9.64 -17.57
CA GLY A 258 7.41 -8.21 -17.85
C GLY A 258 6.20 -7.65 -18.57
N GLN A 259 5.27 -7.05 -17.85
CA GLN A 259 4.36 -6.14 -18.52
C GLN A 259 5.19 -4.95 -18.99
N SER A 260 5.23 -4.72 -20.28
CA SER A 260 5.99 -3.65 -20.93
C SER A 260 5.74 -2.27 -20.33
N ASN A 261 4.59 -2.08 -19.69
CA ASN A 261 4.12 -0.83 -19.10
C ASN A 261 4.76 -0.50 -17.74
N ASN A 262 5.27 -1.52 -17.01
CA ASN A 262 5.96 -1.33 -15.71
C ASN A 262 7.47 -1.59 -15.81
N ALA A 263 8.03 -1.56 -17.03
CA ALA A 263 9.46 -1.78 -17.22
C ALA A 263 10.26 -0.72 -16.45
N SER A 264 11.31 -1.18 -15.75
CA SER A 264 12.30 -0.29 -15.13
C SER A 264 13.00 0.50 -16.21
N GLY A 265 13.21 1.79 -15.95
CA GLY A 265 13.92 2.72 -16.81
C GLY A 265 15.04 3.43 -16.05
N VAL A 266 15.63 4.42 -16.70
CA VAL A 266 16.56 5.32 -16.03
C VAL A 266 15.79 6.13 -14.98
N PRO A 267 16.27 6.16 -13.71
CA PRO A 267 15.59 6.92 -12.66
C PRO A 267 15.30 8.36 -13.08
N VAL A 268 14.12 8.87 -12.67
CA VAL A 268 13.63 10.23 -12.95
C VAL A 268 13.17 10.47 -14.39
N VAL A 269 13.69 9.75 -15.40
CA VAL A 269 13.32 9.98 -16.81
C VAL A 269 11.82 9.76 -17.04
N GLY A 270 11.23 8.69 -16.47
CA GLY A 270 9.78 8.45 -16.58
C GLY A 270 8.94 9.58 -15.97
N VAL A 271 9.37 10.10 -14.82
CA VAL A 271 8.73 11.24 -14.15
C VAL A 271 8.75 12.49 -15.03
N LEU A 272 9.94 12.86 -15.52
CA LEU A 272 10.11 14.04 -16.38
C LEU A 272 9.26 13.92 -17.65
N ARG A 273 9.31 12.76 -18.31
CA ARG A 273 8.51 12.49 -19.50
C ARG A 273 7.01 12.65 -19.22
N SER A 274 6.51 12.12 -18.12
CA SER A 274 5.09 12.18 -17.76
C SER A 274 4.56 13.60 -17.47
N VAL A 275 5.43 14.54 -17.13
CA VAL A 275 5.05 15.97 -16.96
C VAL A 275 4.81 16.63 -18.29
N PHE A 276 5.50 16.20 -19.35
CA PHE A 276 5.43 16.80 -20.70
C PHE A 276 4.51 16.03 -21.66
N GLU A 277 4.24 14.75 -21.38
CA GLU A 277 3.38 13.87 -22.20
C GLU A 277 1.96 13.75 -21.61
N THR A 278 1.28 14.87 -21.31
CA THR A 278 -0.11 14.86 -20.87
C THR A 278 -1.03 14.61 -22.05
N GLY A 279 -1.90 13.61 -21.93
CA GLY A 279 -2.89 13.29 -22.97
C GLY A 279 -4.05 14.29 -22.98
N ALA A 280 -4.33 14.85 -24.13
CA ALA A 280 -5.30 15.96 -24.30
C ALA A 280 -6.79 15.57 -24.13
N ASP A 281 -7.11 14.29 -23.92
CA ASP A 281 -8.51 13.82 -23.98
C ASP A 281 -9.37 14.21 -22.77
N GLN A 282 -8.74 14.51 -21.61
CA GLN A 282 -9.47 14.90 -20.40
C GLN A 282 -8.68 15.91 -19.54
N PRO A 283 -8.64 17.20 -19.91
CA PRO A 283 -7.74 18.20 -19.31
C PRO A 283 -7.92 18.37 -17.78
N ALA A 284 -9.12 18.17 -17.24
CA ALA A 284 -9.35 18.27 -15.80
C ALA A 284 -8.73 17.10 -15.01
N LEU A 285 -8.66 15.90 -15.58
CA LEU A 285 -7.97 14.75 -14.99
C LEU A 285 -6.45 14.91 -15.06
N ASP A 286 -5.96 15.43 -16.18
CA ASP A 286 -4.53 15.67 -16.36
C ASP A 286 -3.99 16.62 -15.28
N VAL A 287 -4.74 17.67 -14.93
CA VAL A 287 -4.38 18.59 -13.84
C VAL A 287 -4.30 17.85 -12.50
N VAL A 288 -5.26 16.98 -12.18
CA VAL A 288 -5.23 16.20 -10.93
C VAL A 288 -4.01 15.28 -10.91
N TYR A 289 -3.73 14.55 -11.98
CA TYR A 289 -2.60 13.66 -12.07
C TYR A 289 -1.24 14.39 -12.02
N ILE A 290 -1.13 15.58 -12.63
CA ILE A 290 0.06 16.41 -12.49
C ILE A 290 0.26 16.84 -11.03
N LEU A 291 -0.80 17.30 -10.36
CA LEU A 291 -0.73 17.69 -8.95
C LEU A 291 -0.31 16.53 -8.06
N GLU A 292 -0.79 15.33 -8.33
CA GLU A 292 -0.42 14.11 -7.58
C GLU A 292 1.06 13.73 -7.80
N ARG A 293 1.57 13.84 -9.03
CA ARG A 293 2.99 13.63 -9.34
C ARG A 293 3.86 14.66 -8.62
N LEU A 294 3.45 15.91 -8.64
CA LEU A 294 4.15 16.97 -7.91
C LEU A 294 4.10 16.74 -6.39
N ALA A 295 2.97 16.27 -5.85
CA ALA A 295 2.82 15.97 -4.44
C ALA A 295 3.77 14.85 -3.99
N ILE A 296 3.85 13.75 -4.73
CA ILE A 296 4.78 12.65 -4.38
C ILE A 296 6.24 13.09 -4.50
N LEU A 297 6.60 13.86 -5.53
CA LEU A 297 7.95 14.40 -5.66
C LEU A 297 8.29 15.36 -4.50
N ALA A 298 7.36 16.22 -4.12
CA ALA A 298 7.53 17.11 -2.96
C ALA A 298 7.71 16.32 -1.66
N LEU A 299 6.96 15.23 -1.46
CA LEU A 299 7.12 14.34 -0.31
C LEU A 299 8.49 13.66 -0.31
N ILE A 300 8.93 13.12 -1.43
CA ILE A 300 10.24 12.45 -1.58
C ILE A 300 11.37 13.44 -1.30
N VAL A 301 11.36 14.62 -1.93
CA VAL A 301 12.40 15.64 -1.74
C VAL A 301 12.43 16.14 -0.30
N SER A 302 11.27 16.34 0.30
CA SER A 302 11.16 16.79 1.69
C SER A 302 11.65 15.71 2.66
N ALA A 303 11.33 14.44 2.44
CA ALA A 303 11.84 13.33 3.23
C ALA A 303 13.36 13.20 3.11
N ALA A 304 13.92 13.28 1.88
CA ALA A 304 15.35 13.29 1.63
C ALA A 304 16.04 14.41 2.42
N TRP A 305 15.50 15.62 2.35
CA TRP A 305 16.02 16.77 3.06
C TRP A 305 16.02 16.58 4.57
N MET A 306 14.92 16.04 5.14
CA MET A 306 14.80 15.77 6.58
C MET A 306 15.79 14.69 7.05
N LEU A 307 15.98 13.64 6.25
CA LEU A 307 16.96 12.59 6.53
C LEU A 307 18.40 13.15 6.47
N TRP A 308 18.72 13.90 5.42
CA TRP A 308 20.04 14.51 5.28
C TRP A 308 20.38 15.46 6.44
N ARG A 309 19.43 16.31 6.84
CA ARG A 309 19.58 17.22 7.99
C ARG A 309 19.52 16.50 9.35
N ARG A 310 19.38 15.18 9.38
CA ARG A 310 19.24 14.37 10.60
C ARG A 310 18.12 14.88 11.53
N ARG A 311 17.04 15.40 10.94
CA ARG A 311 15.89 15.94 11.68
C ARG A 311 14.77 14.92 11.87
N SER A 312 14.89 13.73 11.27
CA SER A 312 13.92 12.64 11.41
C SER A 312 14.38 11.64 12.47
N GLY A 313 13.42 11.10 13.21
CA GLY A 313 13.62 10.04 14.22
C GLY A 313 13.47 8.63 13.67
N VAL A 314 13.55 8.42 12.34
CA VAL A 314 13.52 7.08 11.72
C VAL A 314 14.83 6.33 11.98
N SER A 315 14.74 5.01 12.10
CA SER A 315 15.90 4.13 12.20
C SER A 315 16.68 4.06 10.88
N ALA A 316 17.91 3.52 10.93
CA ALA A 316 18.70 3.28 9.71
C ALA A 316 17.97 2.36 8.73
N GLY A 317 17.28 1.32 9.23
CA GLY A 317 16.50 0.39 8.41
C GLY A 317 15.30 1.06 7.73
N GLU A 318 14.56 1.89 8.46
CA GLU A 318 13.43 2.65 7.87
C GLU A 318 13.92 3.66 6.83
N GLY A 319 15.06 4.34 7.08
CA GLY A 319 15.68 5.24 6.12
C GLY A 319 16.16 4.52 4.86
N ALA A 320 16.74 3.33 5.00
CA ALA A 320 17.14 2.49 3.87
C ALA A 320 15.92 1.97 3.09
N SER A 321 14.86 1.56 3.79
CA SER A 321 13.59 1.16 3.17
C SER A 321 12.97 2.30 2.35
N TRP A 322 12.97 3.52 2.91
CA TRP A 322 12.55 4.71 2.19
C TRP A 322 13.40 4.96 0.92
N LEU A 323 14.71 4.83 1.02
CA LEU A 323 15.61 5.01 -0.13
C LEU A 323 15.32 3.98 -1.23
N PHE A 324 15.19 2.70 -0.88
CA PHE A 324 14.90 1.65 -1.86
C PHE A 324 13.53 1.83 -2.50
N ALA A 325 12.50 2.16 -1.73
CA ALA A 325 11.17 2.45 -2.27
C ALA A 325 11.20 3.67 -3.20
N THR A 326 11.95 4.70 -2.86
CA THR A 326 12.12 5.90 -3.69
C THR A 326 12.86 5.59 -4.98
N LEU A 327 13.96 4.82 -4.91
CA LEU A 327 14.69 4.40 -6.10
C LEU A 327 13.83 3.53 -7.02
N LEU A 328 13.04 2.60 -6.46
CA LEU A 328 12.10 1.80 -7.21
C LEU A 328 11.06 2.69 -7.91
N ALA A 329 10.42 3.60 -7.17
CA ALA A 329 9.42 4.52 -7.72
C ALA A 329 10.00 5.39 -8.85
N LEU A 330 11.17 6.01 -8.63
CA LEU A 330 11.81 6.86 -9.63
C LEU A 330 12.34 6.08 -10.85
N SER A 331 12.56 4.76 -10.71
CA SER A 331 12.99 3.88 -11.81
C SER A 331 11.85 3.37 -12.66
N LEU A 332 10.59 3.65 -12.34
CA LEU A 332 9.46 3.29 -13.20
C LEU A 332 9.55 4.09 -14.52
N ARG A 333 9.42 3.36 -15.63
CA ARG A 333 9.48 3.93 -16.96
C ARG A 333 8.27 4.82 -17.27
N ASP A 334 7.12 4.42 -16.79
CA ASP A 334 5.86 5.05 -17.14
C ASP A 334 5.12 5.56 -15.92
N TRP A 335 5.13 6.88 -15.79
CA TRP A 335 4.36 7.64 -14.82
C TRP A 335 3.11 8.28 -15.45
N SER A 336 2.91 8.07 -16.76
CA SER A 336 1.78 8.65 -17.52
C SER A 336 0.53 7.82 -17.46
N ILE A 337 0.64 6.54 -17.06
CA ILE A 337 -0.49 5.63 -16.97
C ILE A 337 -1.40 6.05 -15.81
N ASP A 338 -2.48 6.77 -16.13
CA ASP A 338 -3.66 7.00 -15.28
C ASP A 338 -3.33 6.90 -13.75
N VAL A 339 -4.21 6.31 -12.96
CA VAL A 339 -3.98 6.06 -11.52
C VAL A 339 -2.95 4.96 -11.23
N GLY A 340 -2.42 4.30 -12.25
CA GLY A 340 -1.47 3.18 -12.09
C GLY A 340 -0.17 3.59 -11.41
N PHE A 341 0.34 4.81 -11.68
CA PHE A 341 1.56 5.31 -11.03
C PHE A 341 1.41 5.48 -9.51
N LEU A 342 0.25 5.90 -9.02
CA LEU A 342 -0.02 6.03 -7.58
C LEU A 342 0.10 4.68 -6.86
N ARG A 343 -0.36 3.61 -7.53
CA ARG A 343 -0.27 2.24 -7.02
C ARG A 343 1.16 1.72 -7.03
N ALA A 344 1.93 2.09 -8.05
CA ALA A 344 3.32 1.66 -8.20
C ALA A 344 4.28 2.42 -7.27
N THR A 345 3.87 3.57 -6.72
CA THR A 345 4.69 4.45 -5.90
C THR A 345 4.23 4.58 -4.45
N TYR A 346 3.25 3.77 -4.01
CA TYR A 346 2.63 3.93 -2.71
C TYR A 346 3.60 3.70 -1.53
N GLU A 347 4.58 2.80 -1.67
CA GLU A 347 5.61 2.61 -0.66
C GLU A 347 6.46 3.87 -0.50
N ALA A 348 6.88 4.49 -1.60
CA ALA A 348 7.67 5.72 -1.56
C ALA A 348 6.86 6.88 -0.95
N TRP A 349 5.57 6.98 -1.30
CA TRP A 349 4.64 7.93 -0.68
C TRP A 349 4.54 7.70 0.82
N GLY A 350 4.14 6.50 1.24
CA GLY A 350 3.88 6.18 2.64
C GLY A 350 5.12 6.27 3.52
N LEU A 351 6.29 5.82 3.02
CA LEU A 351 7.55 5.95 3.76
C LEU A 351 8.05 7.39 3.81
N SER A 352 7.78 8.22 2.79
CA SER A 352 8.05 9.67 2.89
C SER A 352 7.17 10.32 3.96
N VAL A 353 5.89 9.97 4.04
CA VAL A 353 4.99 10.40 5.12
C VAL A 353 5.50 9.91 6.48
N LEU A 354 6.00 8.67 6.58
CA LEU A 354 6.61 8.13 7.80
C LEU A 354 7.80 9.01 8.26
N VAL A 355 8.72 9.35 7.36
CA VAL A 355 9.86 10.25 7.65
C VAL A 355 9.36 11.59 8.18
N LEU A 356 8.34 12.18 7.57
CA LEU A 356 7.76 13.45 8.00
C LEU A 356 7.03 13.36 9.34
N VAL A 357 6.37 12.25 9.63
CA VAL A 357 5.74 12.00 10.95
C VAL A 357 6.79 11.97 12.06
N TYR A 358 7.96 11.36 11.79
CA TYR A 358 9.05 11.32 12.77
C TYR A 358 9.95 12.56 12.78
N THR A 359 9.73 13.55 11.90
CA THR A 359 10.51 14.79 11.92
C THR A 359 9.96 15.79 12.92
N ARG A 360 10.83 16.56 13.57
CA ARG A 360 10.47 17.63 14.50
C ARG A 360 10.26 18.98 13.83
N ALA A 361 10.54 19.10 12.52
CA ALA A 361 10.37 20.35 11.79
C ALA A 361 8.89 20.74 11.70
N TRP A 362 8.59 22.02 11.95
CA TRP A 362 7.21 22.53 11.92
C TRP A 362 6.61 22.49 10.50
N GLN A 363 7.45 22.61 9.47
CA GLN A 363 7.05 22.57 8.07
C GLN A 363 6.42 21.23 7.66
N ALA A 364 6.81 20.13 8.35
CA ALA A 364 6.26 18.80 8.07
C ALA A 364 4.72 18.74 8.17
N ARG A 365 4.11 19.59 9.04
CA ARG A 365 2.64 19.63 9.16
C ARG A 365 1.93 20.06 7.89
N TYR A 366 2.49 20.98 7.12
CA TYR A 366 1.90 21.44 5.86
C TYR A 366 2.01 20.38 4.77
N LEU A 367 3.16 19.69 4.70
CA LEU A 367 3.36 18.56 3.77
C LEU A 367 2.43 17.39 4.09
N LEU A 368 2.27 17.07 5.38
CA LEU A 368 1.32 16.04 5.83
C LEU A 368 -0.13 16.45 5.53
N ALA A 369 -0.49 17.72 5.74
CA ALA A 369 -1.81 18.23 5.38
C ALA A 369 -2.06 18.16 3.86
N GLY A 370 -1.06 18.53 3.05
CA GLY A 370 -1.11 18.39 1.59
C GLY A 370 -1.32 16.93 1.15
N ALA A 371 -0.53 16.00 1.71
CA ALA A 371 -0.67 14.57 1.43
C ALA A 371 -2.08 14.06 1.80
N GLY A 372 -2.61 14.46 2.96
CA GLY A 372 -3.97 14.10 3.37
C GLY A 372 -5.04 14.68 2.45
N ALA A 373 -4.89 15.95 2.05
CA ALA A 373 -5.79 16.60 1.11
C ALA A 373 -5.82 15.89 -0.26
N THR A 374 -4.66 15.46 -0.77
CA THR A 374 -4.55 14.68 -2.00
C THR A 374 -5.32 13.36 -1.90
N THR A 375 -5.14 12.62 -0.81
CA THR A 375 -5.90 11.36 -0.57
C THR A 375 -7.40 11.59 -0.55
N ILE A 376 -7.86 12.66 0.12
CA ILE A 376 -9.29 13.04 0.17
C ILE A 376 -9.81 13.41 -1.22
N ALA A 377 -9.06 14.21 -1.98
CA ALA A 377 -9.43 14.61 -3.33
C ALA A 377 -9.64 13.39 -4.24
N ILE A 378 -8.72 12.41 -4.18
CA ILE A 378 -8.84 11.16 -4.94
C ILE A 378 -10.06 10.36 -4.48
N ALA A 379 -10.31 10.26 -3.17
CA ALA A 379 -11.48 9.55 -2.64
C ALA A 379 -12.79 10.16 -3.16
N LEU A 380 -12.90 11.50 -3.11
CA LEU A 380 -14.07 12.21 -3.61
C LEU A 380 -14.23 12.06 -5.12
N MET A 381 -13.15 12.23 -5.88
CA MET A 381 -13.15 12.02 -7.34
C MET A 381 -13.62 10.60 -7.68
N TYR A 382 -13.17 9.60 -6.93
CA TYR A 382 -13.49 8.21 -7.18
C TYR A 382 -14.95 7.86 -6.85
N ILE A 383 -15.54 8.49 -5.83
CA ILE A 383 -16.97 8.35 -5.52
C ILE A 383 -17.84 9.00 -6.60
N VAL A 384 -17.43 10.17 -7.12
CA VAL A 384 -18.27 10.96 -8.04
C VAL A 384 -18.22 10.41 -9.47
N ARG A 385 -17.06 9.94 -9.96
CA ARG A 385 -16.85 9.64 -11.40
C ARG A 385 -17.12 8.20 -11.81
N VAL A 386 -17.13 7.25 -10.92
CA VAL A 386 -17.40 5.84 -11.21
C VAL A 386 -18.80 5.49 -10.78
#